data_a89f9eb7beefbddfcf15e9cb909eb35f
#
_entry.id   a89f9eb7beefbddfcf15e9cb909eb35f
#
_cell.length_a   1.000
_cell.length_b   1.000
_cell.length_c   1.000
_cell.angle_alpha   90.00
_cell.angle_beta   90.00
_cell.angle_gamma   90.00
#
_symmetry.space_group_name_H-M   'P 1'
#
loop_
_entity.id
_entity.type
_entity.pdbx_description
1 polymer ?
#
loop_
_entity_poly.entity_id
_entity_poly.type
_entity_poly.pdbx_seq_one_letter_code
_entity_poly.pdbx_strand_id
1 'polypeptide(L)'
;VVGDLEKMPFDSDRFDFIWCSLALQWCHPAIVFPELHRVLENNGLLYFTTPVPGTLPEIDFAFSGMDDSNRVLPFSAPDELENHLRQAGFADIELHTEKHVMHYPDFRSVIDSIRGVGAHQSVRKRQPLMGKTAWKTAGERYESFRDEAGLPVTYELVYGFAVAKK
;
A
#
# COMPACT_ATOMS: atom_id res chain seq x y z
N VAL A 1 3.51 22.15 1.90
CA VAL A 1 4.27 22.04 0.65
C VAL A 1 3.70 20.91 -0.17
N VAL A 2 3.44 21.12 -1.44
CA VAL A 2 3.08 20.06 -2.40
C VAL A 2 4.39 19.61 -3.06
N GLY A 3 4.63 18.28 -3.10
CA GLY A 3 5.85 17.72 -3.66
C GLY A 3 5.70 16.24 -3.95
N ASP A 4 6.69 15.69 -4.62
CA ASP A 4 6.83 14.27 -4.88
C ASP A 4 7.67 13.64 -3.76
N LEU A 5 7.20 12.54 -3.18
CA LEU A 5 7.90 11.84 -2.11
C LEU A 5 9.23 11.21 -2.59
N GLU A 6 9.32 10.92 -3.89
CA GLU A 6 10.54 10.42 -4.53
C GLU A 6 11.55 11.55 -4.87
N LYS A 7 11.14 12.82 -4.75
CA LYS A 7 11.98 14.01 -4.96
C LYS A 7 11.45 15.18 -4.17
N MET A 8 11.73 15.20 -2.88
CA MET A 8 11.21 16.22 -1.97
C MET A 8 11.93 17.56 -2.15
N PRO A 9 11.20 18.70 -2.12
CA PRO A 9 11.77 20.03 -2.30
C PRO A 9 12.39 20.54 -0.99
N PHE A 10 13.16 19.72 -0.30
CA PHE A 10 13.85 20.04 0.95
C PHE A 10 15.35 19.78 0.82
N ASP A 11 16.14 20.56 1.55
CA ASP A 11 17.56 20.29 1.70
C ASP A 11 17.78 19.00 2.50
N SER A 12 19.00 18.45 2.43
CA SER A 12 19.40 17.32 3.28
C SER A 12 19.41 17.73 4.75
N ASP A 13 19.23 16.75 5.64
CA ASP A 13 19.37 16.96 7.10
C ASP A 13 18.44 18.05 7.65
N ARG A 14 17.15 17.98 7.34
CA ARG A 14 16.14 18.98 7.71
C ARG A 14 15.14 18.51 8.75
N PHE A 15 15.00 17.20 8.92
CA PHE A 15 13.96 16.63 9.78
C PHE A 15 14.57 15.62 10.75
N ASP A 16 14.17 15.70 11.99
CA ASP A 16 14.48 14.72 13.03
C ASP A 16 13.49 13.53 13.03
N PHE A 17 12.32 13.73 12.41
CA PHE A 17 11.25 12.74 12.38
C PHE A 17 10.43 12.83 11.09
N ILE A 18 10.14 11.67 10.50
CA ILE A 18 9.19 11.53 9.38
C ILE A 18 8.15 10.47 9.75
N TRP A 19 6.89 10.83 9.57
CA TRP A 19 5.77 9.88 9.59
C TRP A 19 5.18 9.77 8.19
N CYS A 20 5.22 8.58 7.61
CA CYS A 20 4.68 8.27 6.29
C CYS A 20 3.60 7.19 6.42
N SER A 21 2.33 7.56 6.38
CA SER A 21 1.21 6.62 6.52
C SER A 21 0.52 6.38 5.18
N LEU A 22 0.48 5.11 4.74
CA LEU A 22 -0.22 4.64 3.53
C LEU A 22 0.08 5.46 2.27
N ALA A 23 1.35 5.83 2.07
CA ALA A 23 1.83 6.56 0.90
C ALA A 23 2.95 5.82 0.14
N LEU A 24 3.76 5.01 0.83
CA LEU A 24 4.91 4.32 0.23
C LEU A 24 4.53 3.33 -0.87
N GLN A 25 3.34 2.76 -0.83
CA GLN A 25 2.84 1.84 -1.87
C GLN A 25 2.73 2.49 -3.26
N TRP A 26 2.77 3.81 -3.35
CA TRP A 26 2.73 4.58 -4.60
C TRP A 26 4.11 4.93 -5.14
N CYS A 27 5.16 4.67 -4.35
CA CYS A 27 6.54 5.04 -4.61
C CYS A 27 7.37 3.82 -4.98
N HIS A 28 8.51 4.08 -5.63
CA HIS A 28 9.51 3.05 -5.88
C HIS A 28 10.43 2.94 -4.66
N PRO A 29 10.49 1.79 -3.96
CA PRO A 29 11.28 1.66 -2.72
C PRO A 29 12.76 2.06 -2.89
N ALA A 30 13.38 1.69 -4.03
CA ALA A 30 14.75 2.04 -4.35
C ALA A 30 15.00 3.55 -4.54
N ILE A 31 13.94 4.36 -4.68
CA ILE A 31 14.03 5.82 -4.87
C ILE A 31 13.59 6.54 -3.60
N VAL A 32 12.45 6.12 -3.04
CA VAL A 32 11.85 6.84 -1.91
C VAL A 32 12.66 6.70 -0.63
N PHE A 33 13.20 5.52 -0.29
CA PHE A 33 13.97 5.34 0.95
C PHE A 33 15.28 6.14 0.95
N PRO A 34 16.10 6.19 -0.12
CA PRO A 34 17.24 7.10 -0.20
C PRO A 34 16.83 8.57 -0.03
N GLU A 35 15.69 8.99 -0.57
CA GLU A 35 15.22 10.37 -0.45
C GLU A 35 14.73 10.69 0.97
N LEU A 36 14.00 9.78 1.62
CA LEU A 36 13.64 9.89 3.04
C LEU A 36 14.88 9.96 3.94
N HIS A 37 15.88 9.13 3.67
CA HIS A 37 17.15 9.15 4.38
C HIS A 37 17.90 10.49 4.17
N ARG A 38 17.92 11.01 2.95
CA ARG A 38 18.57 12.27 2.61
C ARG A 38 18.06 13.45 3.43
N VAL A 39 16.73 13.56 3.58
CA VAL A 39 16.10 14.70 4.27
C VAL A 39 16.06 14.54 5.79
N LEU A 40 16.21 13.32 6.32
CA LEU A 40 16.39 13.09 7.75
C LEU A 40 17.78 13.52 8.20
N GLU A 41 17.88 14.04 9.42
CA GLU A 41 19.14 14.31 10.11
C GLU A 41 19.81 12.97 10.53
N ASN A 42 21.10 13.05 10.91
CA ASN A 42 21.75 11.88 11.50
C ASN A 42 21.03 11.48 12.81
N ASN A 43 20.69 10.21 12.95
CA ASN A 43 19.81 9.62 13.97
C ASN A 43 18.33 10.08 13.89
N GLY A 44 17.92 10.71 12.80
CA GLY A 44 16.51 11.02 12.55
C GLY A 44 15.68 9.73 12.39
N LEU A 45 14.40 9.81 12.76
CA LEU A 45 13.50 8.66 12.87
C LEU A 45 12.53 8.61 11.70
N LEU A 46 12.38 7.44 11.10
CA LEU A 46 11.33 7.14 10.13
C LEU A 46 10.31 6.18 10.74
N TYR A 47 9.05 6.60 10.78
CA TYR A 47 7.90 5.73 11.02
C TYR A 47 7.03 5.68 9.77
N PHE A 48 6.60 4.47 9.39
CA PHE A 48 5.73 4.34 8.23
C PHE A 48 4.74 3.18 8.37
N THR A 49 3.65 3.28 7.61
CA THR A 49 2.75 2.17 7.37
C THR A 49 2.56 2.00 5.87
N THR A 50 2.55 0.73 5.42
CA THR A 50 2.32 0.40 4.02
C THR A 50 1.64 -0.96 3.88
N PRO A 51 0.76 -1.15 2.89
CA PRO A 51 0.25 -2.47 2.56
C PRO A 51 1.37 -3.39 2.05
N VAL A 52 1.21 -4.68 2.34
CA VAL A 52 2.12 -5.74 1.88
C VAL A 52 1.33 -6.86 1.18
N PRO A 53 1.99 -7.87 0.56
CA PRO A 53 1.32 -9.02 -0.02
C PRO A 53 0.37 -9.69 0.97
N GLY A 54 -0.81 -10.09 0.49
CA GLY A 54 -1.92 -10.55 1.34
C GLY A 54 -3.01 -9.50 1.55
N THR A 55 -2.78 -8.25 1.12
CA THR A 55 -3.80 -7.19 1.09
C THR A 55 -4.78 -7.42 -0.06
N LEU A 56 -6.09 -7.30 0.23
CA LEU A 56 -7.21 -7.40 -0.72
C LEU A 56 -7.31 -8.74 -1.47
N PRO A 57 -7.09 -9.90 -0.83
CA PRO A 57 -7.14 -11.19 -1.52
C PRO A 57 -8.55 -11.50 -2.06
N GLU A 58 -9.59 -10.98 -1.41
CA GLU A 58 -10.98 -11.14 -1.85
C GLU A 58 -11.24 -10.44 -3.20
N ILE A 59 -10.61 -9.29 -3.43
CA ILE A 59 -10.65 -8.55 -4.70
C ILE A 59 -9.95 -9.34 -5.79
N ASP A 60 -8.74 -9.82 -5.53
CA ASP A 60 -7.98 -10.64 -6.49
C ASP A 60 -8.78 -11.89 -6.89
N PHE A 61 -9.38 -12.58 -5.93
CA PHE A 61 -10.22 -13.73 -6.21
C PHE A 61 -11.45 -13.37 -7.04
N ALA A 62 -12.18 -12.31 -6.66
CA ALA A 62 -13.42 -11.92 -7.32
C ALA A 62 -13.21 -11.58 -8.81
N PHE A 63 -12.07 -10.97 -9.13
CA PHE A 63 -11.72 -10.56 -10.49
C PHE A 63 -10.83 -11.55 -11.25
N SER A 64 -10.39 -12.63 -10.63
CA SER A 64 -9.51 -13.61 -11.25
C SER A 64 -10.07 -14.17 -12.57
N GLY A 65 -9.25 -14.19 -13.63
CA GLY A 65 -9.61 -14.74 -14.94
C GLY A 65 -10.65 -13.93 -15.73
N MET A 66 -10.96 -12.69 -15.32
CA MET A 66 -11.88 -11.82 -16.07
C MET A 66 -11.17 -10.99 -17.15
N ASP A 67 -9.96 -10.58 -16.86
CA ASP A 67 -9.05 -9.88 -17.79
C ASP A 67 -7.61 -10.02 -17.28
N ASP A 68 -6.64 -9.53 -18.08
CA ASP A 68 -5.21 -9.55 -17.74
C ASP A 68 -4.81 -8.38 -16.82
N SER A 69 -5.76 -7.67 -16.19
CA SER A 69 -5.46 -6.53 -15.32
C SER A 69 -5.35 -6.95 -13.86
N ASN A 70 -4.21 -6.63 -13.24
CA ASN A 70 -4.08 -6.69 -11.80
C ASN A 70 -4.97 -5.62 -11.17
N ARG A 71 -5.90 -6.02 -10.31
CA ARG A 71 -6.80 -5.10 -9.59
C ARG A 71 -6.19 -4.60 -8.29
N VAL A 72 -5.23 -5.32 -7.77
CA VAL A 72 -4.44 -4.96 -6.60
C VAL A 72 -3.04 -4.59 -7.04
N LEU A 73 -2.45 -3.57 -6.42
CA LEU A 73 -1.06 -3.17 -6.68
C LEU A 73 -0.12 -4.30 -6.24
N PRO A 74 0.99 -4.51 -6.95
CA PRO A 74 2.04 -5.38 -6.47
C PRO A 74 2.75 -4.68 -5.29
N PHE A 75 2.40 -5.06 -4.07
CA PHE A 75 3.04 -4.54 -2.87
C PHE A 75 4.39 -5.21 -2.63
N SER A 76 5.36 -4.46 -2.13
CA SER A 76 6.65 -5.01 -1.70
C SER A 76 6.51 -5.84 -0.43
N ALA A 77 7.18 -6.98 -0.40
CA ALA A 77 7.22 -7.83 0.77
C ALA A 77 8.05 -7.18 1.91
N PRO A 78 7.81 -7.55 3.18
CA PRO A 78 8.53 -6.94 4.31
C PRO A 78 10.05 -7.08 4.21
N ASP A 79 10.56 -8.21 3.74
CA ASP A 79 11.99 -8.45 3.53
C ASP A 79 12.58 -7.58 2.40
N GLU A 80 11.82 -7.32 1.34
CA GLU A 80 12.20 -6.37 0.29
C GLU A 80 12.29 -4.95 0.84
N LEU A 81 11.29 -4.53 1.65
CA LEU A 81 11.30 -3.22 2.30
C LEU A 81 12.50 -3.07 3.22
N GLU A 82 12.80 -4.08 4.05
CA GLU A 82 13.95 -4.08 4.94
C GLU A 82 15.27 -3.95 4.16
N ASN A 83 15.41 -4.70 3.06
CA ASN A 83 16.59 -4.62 2.20
C ASN A 83 16.77 -3.22 1.60
N HIS A 84 15.71 -2.59 1.11
CA HIS A 84 15.78 -1.23 0.58
C HIS A 84 16.10 -0.19 1.66
N LEU A 85 15.56 -0.33 2.87
CA LEU A 85 15.90 0.52 4.01
C LEU A 85 17.39 0.42 4.35
N ARG A 86 17.94 -0.81 4.47
CA ARG A 86 19.37 -1.03 4.72
C ARG A 86 20.25 -0.44 3.63
N GLN A 87 19.89 -0.63 2.36
CA GLN A 87 20.63 -0.06 1.22
C GLN A 87 20.60 1.46 1.22
N ALA A 88 19.53 2.08 1.71
CA ALA A 88 19.40 3.52 1.83
C ALA A 88 20.17 4.14 3.01
N GLY A 89 20.75 3.32 3.92
CA GLY A 89 21.52 3.80 5.08
C GLY A 89 20.74 3.81 6.40
N PHE A 90 19.56 3.22 6.44
CA PHE A 90 18.81 3.04 7.69
C PHE A 90 19.38 1.89 8.52
N ALA A 91 19.37 2.06 9.83
CA ALA A 91 19.69 1.05 10.83
C ALA A 91 18.54 0.93 11.87
N ASP A 92 18.70 0.04 12.84
CA ASP A 92 17.72 -0.19 13.90
C ASP A 92 16.30 -0.37 13.31
N ILE A 93 16.21 -1.19 12.25
CA ILE A 93 14.98 -1.40 11.49
C ILE A 93 14.09 -2.41 12.23
N GLU A 94 12.86 -2.01 12.49
CA GLU A 94 11.82 -2.86 13.06
C GLU A 94 10.61 -2.85 12.13
N LEU A 95 10.16 -4.04 11.69
CA LEU A 95 8.97 -4.22 10.86
C LEU A 95 8.01 -5.16 11.58
N HIS A 96 6.79 -4.69 11.78
CA HIS A 96 5.70 -5.49 12.36
C HIS A 96 4.55 -5.58 11.37
N THR A 97 4.12 -6.78 11.03
CA THR A 97 2.97 -7.00 10.13
C THR A 97 1.72 -7.30 10.94
N GLU A 98 0.63 -6.65 10.58
CA GLU A 98 -0.67 -6.85 11.21
C GLU A 98 -1.77 -6.95 10.18
N LYS A 99 -2.69 -7.91 10.40
CA LYS A 99 -3.87 -8.13 9.57
C LYS A 99 -5.05 -7.35 10.12
N HIS A 100 -5.67 -6.54 9.26
CA HIS A 100 -6.90 -5.82 9.54
C HIS A 100 -8.02 -6.29 8.63
N VAL A 101 -9.19 -6.60 9.18
CA VAL A 101 -10.37 -6.98 8.41
C VAL A 101 -11.50 -6.00 8.71
N MET A 102 -11.97 -5.33 7.67
CA MET A 102 -13.15 -4.46 7.74
C MET A 102 -14.30 -5.14 7.04
N HIS A 103 -15.56 -4.91 7.51
CA HIS A 103 -16.74 -5.52 6.92
C HIS A 103 -17.67 -4.47 6.33
N TYR A 104 -18.27 -4.80 5.20
CA TYR A 104 -19.17 -3.92 4.46
C TYR A 104 -20.49 -4.64 4.13
N PRO A 105 -21.62 -3.91 4.03
CA PRO A 105 -22.93 -4.51 3.80
C PRO A 105 -23.07 -5.16 2.43
N ASP A 106 -22.40 -4.63 1.42
CA ASP A 106 -22.51 -5.08 0.03
C ASP A 106 -21.23 -4.82 -0.78
N PHE A 107 -21.14 -5.46 -1.95
CA PHE A 107 -19.99 -5.36 -2.83
C PHE A 107 -19.72 -3.95 -3.35
N ARG A 108 -20.75 -3.13 -3.52
CA ARG A 108 -20.59 -1.74 -3.93
C ARG A 108 -19.87 -0.94 -2.86
N SER A 109 -20.27 -1.09 -1.61
CA SER A 109 -19.62 -0.45 -0.45
C SER A 109 -18.17 -0.89 -0.30
N VAL A 110 -17.85 -2.17 -0.56
CA VAL A 110 -16.46 -2.66 -0.63
C VAL A 110 -15.66 -1.86 -1.67
N ILE A 111 -16.14 -1.78 -2.90
CA ILE A 111 -15.43 -1.10 -3.97
C ILE A 111 -15.32 0.42 -3.72
N ASP A 112 -16.36 1.04 -3.18
CA ASP A 112 -16.34 2.47 -2.86
C ASP A 112 -15.34 2.78 -1.74
N SER A 113 -15.17 1.88 -0.74
CA SER A 113 -14.15 2.03 0.30
C SER A 113 -12.73 2.00 -0.26
N ILE A 114 -12.43 1.04 -1.16
CA ILE A 114 -11.12 0.92 -1.80
C ILE A 114 -10.83 2.13 -2.70
N ARG A 115 -11.83 2.66 -3.39
CA ARG A 115 -11.69 3.89 -4.17
C ARG A 115 -11.42 5.11 -3.30
N GLY A 116 -12.06 5.20 -2.14
CA GLY A 116 -11.93 6.32 -1.22
C GLY A 116 -10.50 6.51 -0.70
N VAL A 117 -9.72 5.43 -0.58
CA VAL A 117 -8.30 5.49 -0.18
C VAL A 117 -7.33 5.65 -1.36
N GLY A 118 -7.84 5.91 -2.58
CA GLY A 118 -7.01 6.08 -3.77
C GLY A 118 -6.47 4.80 -4.39
N ALA A 119 -6.77 3.63 -3.82
CA ALA A 119 -6.23 2.32 -4.24
C ALA A 119 -6.65 1.88 -5.66
N HIS A 120 -7.40 2.69 -6.38
CA HIS A 120 -7.89 2.41 -7.74
C HIS A 120 -6.98 2.94 -8.86
N GLN A 121 -5.88 3.59 -8.54
CA GLN A 121 -4.95 4.07 -9.57
C GLN A 121 -4.04 2.92 -10.05
N SER A 122 -4.51 2.18 -11.05
CA SER A 122 -3.58 1.43 -11.89
C SER A 122 -2.70 2.43 -12.65
N VAL A 123 -1.43 2.46 -12.31
CA VAL A 123 -0.42 3.40 -12.85
C VAL A 123 -0.20 3.23 -14.36
N ARG A 124 -0.81 2.26 -15.03
CA ARG A 124 -0.64 2.05 -16.48
C ARG A 124 -1.92 1.53 -17.14
N LYS A 125 -2.41 2.33 -18.08
CA LYS A 125 -3.53 2.14 -19.03
C LYS A 125 -4.92 2.43 -18.47
N ARG A 126 -5.68 3.25 -19.24
CA ARG A 126 -7.15 3.33 -19.13
C ARG A 126 -7.68 1.90 -19.10
N GLN A 127 -8.11 1.45 -17.92
CA GLN A 127 -8.83 0.19 -17.83
C GLN A 127 -10.12 0.36 -18.65
N PRO A 128 -10.45 -0.58 -19.55
CA PRO A 128 -11.73 -0.56 -20.21
C PRO A 128 -12.82 -0.53 -19.13
N LEU A 129 -13.88 0.23 -19.39
CA LEU A 129 -15.06 0.26 -18.51
C LEU A 129 -15.50 -1.20 -18.31
N MET A 130 -15.51 -1.64 -17.07
CA MET A 130 -15.95 -2.99 -16.73
C MET A 130 -17.39 -3.16 -17.15
N GLY A 131 -17.66 -4.12 -18.02
CA GLY A 131 -19.02 -4.42 -18.48
C GLY A 131 -19.92 -4.82 -17.29
N LYS A 132 -21.21 -4.55 -17.41
CA LYS A 132 -22.20 -4.90 -16.37
C LYS A 132 -22.14 -6.37 -15.95
N THR A 133 -21.85 -7.26 -16.89
CA THR A 133 -21.70 -8.70 -16.66
C THR A 133 -20.50 -9.02 -15.78
N ALA A 134 -19.32 -8.45 -16.07
CA ALA A 134 -18.13 -8.67 -15.26
C ALA A 134 -18.30 -8.14 -13.83
N TRP A 135 -18.94 -6.97 -13.68
CA TRP A 135 -19.29 -6.43 -12.37
C TRP A 135 -20.21 -7.38 -11.57
N LYS A 136 -21.24 -7.91 -12.22
CA LYS A 136 -22.18 -8.85 -11.58
C LYS A 136 -21.45 -10.13 -11.15
N THR A 137 -20.66 -10.72 -12.03
CA THR A 137 -19.90 -11.94 -11.75
C THR A 137 -18.89 -11.72 -10.61
N ALA A 138 -18.17 -10.58 -10.58
CA ALA A 138 -17.26 -10.25 -9.48
C ALA A 138 -18.01 -10.13 -8.15
N GLY A 139 -19.16 -9.47 -8.13
CA GLY A 139 -19.99 -9.37 -6.93
C GLY A 139 -20.48 -10.75 -6.45
N GLU A 140 -20.97 -11.61 -7.36
CA GLU A 140 -21.41 -12.97 -7.02
C GLU A 140 -20.26 -13.81 -6.43
N ARG A 141 -19.05 -13.70 -6.98
CA ARG A 141 -17.87 -14.37 -6.42
C ARG A 141 -17.49 -13.81 -5.06
N TYR A 142 -17.53 -12.49 -4.89
CA TYR A 142 -17.23 -11.84 -3.60
C TYR A 142 -18.19 -12.25 -2.49
N GLU A 143 -19.46 -12.51 -2.82
CA GLU A 143 -20.47 -12.99 -1.86
C GLU A 143 -20.07 -14.33 -1.18
N SER A 144 -19.20 -15.14 -1.77
CA SER A 144 -18.70 -16.35 -1.14
C SER A 144 -17.86 -16.10 0.13
N PHE A 145 -17.38 -14.87 0.33
CA PHE A 145 -16.64 -14.48 1.53
C PHE A 145 -17.53 -13.91 2.63
N ARG A 146 -18.83 -13.74 2.38
CA ARG A 146 -19.77 -13.16 3.37
C ARG A 146 -19.79 -13.97 4.64
N ASP A 147 -19.66 -13.28 5.76
CA ASP A 147 -19.90 -13.80 7.11
C ASP A 147 -21.02 -13.04 7.83
N GLU A 148 -21.18 -13.27 9.13
CA GLU A 148 -22.21 -12.64 9.95
C GLU A 148 -22.03 -11.11 10.07
N ALA A 149 -20.80 -10.61 9.93
CA ALA A 149 -20.48 -9.18 10.00
C ALA A 149 -20.62 -8.46 8.64
N GLY A 150 -20.66 -9.21 7.53
CA GLY A 150 -20.82 -8.67 6.18
C GLY A 150 -19.79 -9.21 5.20
N LEU A 151 -19.42 -8.41 4.21
CA LEU A 151 -18.36 -8.73 3.24
C LEU A 151 -17.01 -8.24 3.77
N PRO A 152 -16.04 -9.12 4.01
CA PRO A 152 -14.74 -8.73 4.52
C PRO A 152 -13.91 -7.99 3.47
N VAL A 153 -13.09 -7.07 3.91
CA VAL A 153 -11.98 -6.46 3.16
C VAL A 153 -10.74 -6.59 4.01
N THR A 154 -9.81 -7.39 3.56
CA THR A 154 -8.58 -7.72 4.29
C THR A 154 -7.43 -6.83 3.87
N TYR A 155 -6.74 -6.24 4.85
CA TYR A 155 -5.48 -5.53 4.67
C TYR A 155 -4.39 -6.19 5.50
N GLU A 156 -3.27 -6.52 4.87
CA GLU A 156 -2.02 -6.83 5.56
C GLU A 156 -1.15 -5.58 5.54
N LEU A 157 -0.87 -5.01 6.70
CA LEU A 157 -0.11 -3.78 6.83
C LEU A 157 1.20 -4.03 7.56
N VAL A 158 2.28 -3.44 7.06
CA VAL A 158 3.53 -3.29 7.80
C VAL A 158 3.54 -1.95 8.51
N TYR A 159 3.87 -1.99 9.79
CA TYR A 159 4.27 -0.86 10.62
C TYR A 159 5.78 -0.90 10.73
N GLY A 160 6.43 0.11 10.18
CA GLY A 160 7.89 0.17 10.10
C GLY A 160 8.47 1.30 10.94
N PHE A 161 9.59 0.99 11.56
CA PHE A 161 10.46 1.94 12.25
C PHE A 161 11.89 1.78 11.74
N ALA A 162 12.61 2.88 11.54
CA ALA A 162 14.02 2.87 11.18
C ALA A 162 14.72 4.16 11.60
N VAL A 163 16.04 4.09 11.79
CA VAL A 163 16.89 5.22 12.19
C VAL A 163 17.85 5.54 11.05
N ALA A 164 17.88 6.81 10.61
CA ALA A 164 18.84 7.27 9.61
C ALA A 164 20.25 7.37 10.23
N LYS A 165 21.21 6.64 9.67
CA LYS A 165 22.64 6.71 10.08
C LYS A 165 23.46 7.31 8.96
N LYS A 166 24.25 8.34 9.30
CA LYS A 166 25.12 9.08 8.37
C LYS A 166 26.55 9.08 8.83
#